data_53d00ad2afeb7282fda72117a7cb0fe1
#
_entry.id   53d00ad2afeb7282fda72117a7cb0fe1
#
_cell.length_a   1.000
_cell.length_b   1.000
_cell.length_c   1.000
_cell.angle_alpha   90.00
_cell.angle_beta   90.00
_cell.angle_gamma   90.00
#
_symmetry.space_group_name_H-M   'P 1'
#
loop_
_entity.id
_entity.type
_entity.pdbx_description
1 polymer ?
#
loop_
_entity_poly.entity_id
_entity_poly.type
_entity_poly.pdbx_seq_one_letter_code
_entity_poly.pdbx_strand_id
1 'polypeptide(L)'
;EYIKEQSDLPFLVRTDNLKYLRETDFAIPEARDNLFYVWDETSNALVEAPGTGTPPAPPGTPEHLIQLPSIELGAVNPAIEGEWIVETKDGPVKVTTIFELTKKRAAQHTPEMAQQITGIHADIIRQVARKFASAKPSMIYAGYRASKYLHGDLLQRALFLLLCITGNTGKEGGGLTITNLAKDDAVFPFALSNPAAAFRVATLSRWDYVHADMKEHNEDAFGKELADEMDKYFQESVEKGWFPDYSKVPWKMGMFSGTNAAAWRSSGKRWRETAFGKLETIVSFATDMGTTSMYSDYVLPIAHHYERHDFHLEPRTPYMQVIDKAVEPLGESVDDWTAYKRLAEAISQRAIERDVQPIDDNVIGVPITRDYKNFLDDYTSKGSIKSVKDVIQFLLDNSSGIQSVSYEELAEKGFLRNKGSETTVHSKESPYYSDIWESVHEKRGYKTLTHRQQFYIDHEWFFEFDEVLPKHKDALVNEGYPMKMIMGHARHGIHSMWRDDSFLLSLQRGEPDIYVNPKDAEKKGVADGDLIQVFNKTGSFICQAHLTSGVGQNMLYMYHGWDPMMFKNRQNFGAVVQTGGLIKPTSIAGGYGHLGWKPFAYEPNHTFHDYTCDFEKYLGA
;
A
#
# COMPACT_ATOMS: atom_id res chain seq x y z
N GLU A 1 -12.18 -7.40 27.35
CA GLU A 1 -12.79 -6.06 27.09
C GLU A 1 -12.53 -5.61 25.66
N TYR A 2 -11.25 -5.56 25.21
CA TYR A 2 -10.88 -5.10 23.86
C TYR A 2 -11.66 -5.82 22.74
N ILE A 3 -11.70 -7.16 22.74
CA ILE A 3 -12.42 -7.95 21.71
C ILE A 3 -13.89 -7.56 21.66
N LYS A 4 -14.53 -7.38 22.82
CA LYS A 4 -15.96 -7.09 22.92
C LYS A 4 -16.36 -5.74 22.33
N GLU A 5 -15.50 -4.75 22.47
CA GLU A 5 -15.78 -3.37 22.06
C GLU A 5 -15.20 -3.02 20.69
N GLN A 6 -13.95 -3.41 20.43
CA GLN A 6 -13.17 -2.90 19.30
C GLN A 6 -13.25 -3.77 18.05
N SER A 7 -13.80 -4.98 18.14
CA SER A 7 -13.89 -5.90 17.01
C SER A 7 -15.30 -6.38 16.73
N ASP A 8 -15.50 -6.93 15.52
CA ASP A 8 -16.73 -7.59 15.12
C ASP A 8 -16.85 -9.04 15.64
N LEU A 9 -15.85 -9.53 16.36
CA LEU A 9 -15.80 -10.92 16.83
C LEU A 9 -17.00 -11.34 17.68
N PRO A 10 -17.63 -10.49 18.53
CA PRO A 10 -18.85 -10.83 19.26
C PRO A 10 -20.14 -10.69 18.42
N PHE A 11 -20.08 -10.17 17.20
CA PHE A 11 -21.27 -10.00 16.36
C PHE A 11 -21.85 -11.36 15.96
N LEU A 12 -23.18 -11.40 15.83
CA LEU A 12 -23.89 -12.63 15.52
C LEU A 12 -23.98 -12.87 14.01
N VAL A 13 -23.76 -14.11 13.65
CA VAL A 13 -23.85 -14.62 12.28
C VAL A 13 -24.90 -15.74 12.27
N ARG A 14 -25.75 -15.73 11.28
CA ARG A 14 -26.73 -16.79 11.01
C ARG A 14 -26.00 -18.06 10.55
N THR A 15 -26.38 -19.22 11.09
CA THR A 15 -25.69 -20.48 10.73
C THR A 15 -26.25 -21.11 9.44
N ASP A 16 -27.40 -20.66 8.97
CA ASP A 16 -28.06 -21.16 7.76
C ASP A 16 -27.49 -20.57 6.46
N ASN A 17 -27.09 -19.30 6.48
CA ASN A 17 -26.56 -18.61 5.30
C ASN A 17 -25.19 -17.93 5.51
N LEU A 18 -24.66 -18.01 6.73
CA LEU A 18 -23.37 -17.44 7.13
C LEU A 18 -23.27 -15.89 6.96
N LYS A 19 -24.40 -15.19 6.88
CA LYS A 19 -24.44 -13.74 6.88
C LYS A 19 -24.59 -13.18 8.30
N TYR A 20 -24.15 -11.94 8.51
CA TYR A 20 -24.44 -11.25 9.76
C TYR A 20 -25.94 -11.27 10.04
N LEU A 21 -26.32 -11.37 11.31
CA LEU A 21 -27.67 -11.10 11.75
C LEU A 21 -27.89 -9.58 11.73
N ARG A 22 -28.82 -9.13 10.90
CA ARG A 22 -29.12 -7.72 10.64
C ARG A 22 -30.53 -7.34 11.02
N GLU A 23 -30.79 -6.04 11.15
CA GLU A 23 -32.17 -5.55 11.36
C GLU A 23 -33.12 -5.98 10.23
N THR A 24 -32.61 -6.13 9.02
CA THR A 24 -33.36 -6.63 7.85
C THR A 24 -33.82 -8.09 7.97
N ASP A 25 -33.29 -8.86 8.92
CA ASP A 25 -33.76 -10.21 9.22
C ASP A 25 -35.09 -10.21 10.03
N PHE A 26 -35.50 -9.08 10.53
CA PHE A 26 -36.70 -8.92 11.32
C PHE A 26 -37.82 -8.21 10.54
N ALA A 27 -39.07 -8.35 10.98
CA ALA A 27 -40.22 -7.71 10.35
C ALA A 27 -40.37 -6.24 10.82
N ILE A 28 -39.32 -5.44 10.61
CA ILE A 28 -39.24 -4.03 10.98
C ILE A 28 -39.39 -3.18 9.71
N PRO A 29 -40.33 -2.22 9.66
CA PRO A 29 -40.42 -1.29 8.55
C PRO A 29 -39.15 -0.46 8.41
N GLU A 30 -38.67 -0.26 7.17
CA GLU A 30 -37.46 0.50 6.87
C GLU A 30 -36.21 -0.01 7.62
N ALA A 31 -36.13 -1.32 7.82
CA ALA A 31 -35.02 -1.97 8.50
C ALA A 31 -33.67 -1.63 7.84
N ARG A 32 -32.67 -1.35 8.67
CA ARG A 32 -31.30 -0.99 8.26
C ARG A 32 -30.48 -2.23 7.98
N ASP A 33 -29.81 -2.31 6.86
CA ASP A 33 -28.95 -3.42 6.47
C ASP A 33 -27.56 -3.40 7.14
N ASN A 34 -27.21 -2.27 7.74
CA ASN A 34 -25.95 -2.05 8.46
C ASN A 34 -26.10 -1.96 9.99
N LEU A 35 -27.27 -2.34 10.53
CA LEU A 35 -27.45 -2.56 11.94
C LEU A 35 -27.29 -4.03 12.27
N PHE A 36 -26.40 -4.31 13.21
CA PHE A 36 -25.99 -5.64 13.62
C PHE A 36 -26.35 -5.93 15.08
N TYR A 37 -26.28 -7.17 15.47
CA TYR A 37 -26.68 -7.63 16.80
C TYR A 37 -25.57 -8.38 17.51
N VAL A 38 -25.59 -8.29 18.83
CA VAL A 38 -24.80 -9.10 19.76
C VAL A 38 -25.71 -9.77 20.79
N TRP A 39 -25.22 -10.82 21.43
CA TRP A 39 -25.90 -11.39 22.59
C TRP A 39 -25.35 -10.76 23.85
N ASP A 40 -26.19 -10.08 24.62
CA ASP A 40 -25.77 -9.46 25.88
C ASP A 40 -25.84 -10.48 27.01
N GLU A 41 -24.69 -10.79 27.63
CA GLU A 41 -24.58 -11.72 28.76
C GLU A 41 -25.25 -11.19 30.02
N THR A 42 -25.42 -9.88 30.17
CA THR A 42 -26.01 -9.25 31.36
C THR A 42 -27.53 -9.44 31.39
N SER A 43 -28.18 -9.11 30.29
CA SER A 43 -29.64 -9.25 30.15
C SER A 43 -30.06 -10.65 29.63
N ASN A 44 -29.09 -11.46 29.19
CA ASN A 44 -29.30 -12.72 28.49
C ASN A 44 -30.27 -12.58 27.30
N ALA A 45 -30.06 -11.58 26.48
CA ALA A 45 -30.92 -11.20 25.37
C ALA A 45 -30.17 -10.73 24.13
N LEU A 46 -30.88 -10.75 23.00
CA LEU A 46 -30.42 -10.13 21.76
C LEU A 46 -30.51 -8.62 21.90
N VAL A 47 -29.43 -7.91 21.61
CA VAL A 47 -29.37 -6.44 21.62
C VAL A 47 -28.67 -5.90 20.39
N GLU A 48 -29.03 -4.68 20.00
CA GLU A 48 -28.31 -3.96 18.93
C GLU A 48 -26.85 -3.75 19.31
N ALA A 49 -25.94 -3.98 18.38
CA ALA A 49 -24.52 -3.69 18.58
C ALA A 49 -24.32 -2.15 18.61
N PRO A 50 -23.79 -1.58 19.70
CA PRO A 50 -23.62 -0.14 19.83
C PRO A 50 -22.79 0.44 18.68
N GLY A 51 -23.19 1.60 18.15
CA GLY A 51 -22.49 2.30 17.06
C GLY A 51 -22.75 1.73 15.66
N THR A 52 -23.62 0.74 15.50
CA THR A 52 -24.07 0.26 14.18
C THR A 52 -25.38 0.94 13.76
N GLY A 53 -25.79 0.74 12.49
CA GLY A 53 -26.99 1.38 11.93
C GLY A 53 -26.76 2.81 11.43
N THR A 54 -25.58 3.37 11.57
CA THR A 54 -25.18 4.60 10.90
C THR A 54 -24.78 4.27 9.47
N PRO A 55 -25.37 4.89 8.44
CA PRO A 55 -24.98 4.60 7.06
C PRO A 55 -23.48 4.80 6.85
N PRO A 56 -22.80 3.90 6.15
CA PRO A 56 -21.42 4.12 5.75
C PRO A 56 -21.35 5.36 4.87
N ALA A 57 -20.27 6.11 4.98
CA ALA A 57 -20.05 7.25 4.11
C ALA A 57 -20.04 6.80 2.64
N PRO A 58 -20.70 7.55 1.73
CA PRO A 58 -20.67 7.22 0.31
C PRO A 58 -19.24 7.05 -0.20
N PRO A 59 -18.98 6.12 -1.11
CA PRO A 59 -17.66 5.96 -1.70
C PRO A 59 -17.09 7.29 -2.18
N GLY A 60 -15.88 7.62 -1.75
CA GLY A 60 -15.20 8.86 -2.10
C GLY A 60 -15.59 10.10 -1.32
N THR A 61 -16.34 9.96 -0.25
CA THR A 61 -16.50 11.04 0.72
C THR A 61 -15.12 11.42 1.28
N PRO A 62 -14.75 12.72 1.27
CA PRO A 62 -13.50 13.15 1.88
C PRO A 62 -13.42 12.72 3.34
N GLU A 63 -12.26 12.27 3.75
CA GLU A 63 -12.06 11.63 5.05
C GLU A 63 -12.46 12.52 6.24
N HIS A 64 -12.19 13.83 6.13
CA HIS A 64 -12.53 14.82 7.16
C HIS A 64 -14.03 15.13 7.28
N LEU A 65 -14.84 14.68 6.31
CA LEU A 65 -16.29 14.80 6.33
C LEU A 65 -16.99 13.56 6.89
N ILE A 66 -16.25 12.48 7.13
CA ILE A 66 -16.83 11.24 7.64
C ILE A 66 -16.99 11.37 9.16
N GLN A 67 -18.25 11.42 9.60
CA GLN A 67 -18.56 11.36 11.02
C GLN A 67 -18.71 9.90 11.45
N LEU A 68 -17.78 9.42 12.26
CA LEU A 68 -17.81 8.05 12.78
C LEU A 68 -18.61 8.02 14.11
N PRO A 69 -19.45 6.99 14.31
CA PRO A 69 -20.22 6.84 15.54
C PRO A 69 -19.31 6.45 16.73
N SER A 70 -19.81 6.67 17.95
CA SER A 70 -19.19 6.08 19.14
C SER A 70 -19.48 4.58 19.18
N ILE A 71 -18.47 3.79 19.57
CA ILE A 71 -18.56 2.34 19.72
C ILE A 71 -18.58 1.93 21.20
N GLU A 72 -18.78 2.86 22.10
CA GLU A 72 -18.83 2.58 23.53
C GLU A 72 -19.94 1.58 23.85
N LEU A 73 -19.62 0.52 24.59
CA LEU A 73 -20.57 -0.54 24.94
C LEU A 73 -21.60 -0.10 25.99
N GLY A 74 -21.26 0.89 26.81
CA GLY A 74 -22.14 1.29 27.92
C GLY A 74 -22.43 0.14 28.88
N ALA A 75 -23.71 -0.22 29.01
CA ALA A 75 -24.13 -1.35 29.85
C ALA A 75 -24.14 -2.70 29.15
N VAL A 76 -23.89 -2.75 27.85
CA VAL A 76 -23.92 -3.98 27.06
C VAL A 76 -22.65 -4.79 27.31
N ASN A 77 -22.80 -6.06 27.61
CA ASN A 77 -21.69 -7.02 27.79
C ASN A 77 -21.80 -8.13 26.74
N PRO A 78 -21.27 -7.93 25.52
CA PRO A 78 -21.41 -8.88 24.44
C PRO A 78 -20.78 -10.24 24.77
N ALA A 79 -21.50 -11.33 24.51
CA ALA A 79 -20.93 -12.67 24.54
C ALA A 79 -19.87 -12.83 23.44
N ILE A 80 -18.75 -13.45 23.77
CA ILE A 80 -17.71 -13.78 22.80
C ILE A 80 -17.97 -15.17 22.20
N GLU A 81 -18.48 -16.10 22.99
CA GLU A 81 -18.74 -17.48 22.60
C GLU A 81 -20.21 -17.84 22.85
N GLY A 82 -20.75 -18.70 22.02
CA GLY A 82 -22.09 -19.23 22.21
C GLY A 82 -22.88 -19.41 20.92
N GLU A 83 -24.03 -20.06 21.08
CA GLU A 83 -25.01 -20.29 20.02
C GLU A 83 -26.40 -20.09 20.60
N TRP A 84 -27.26 -19.40 19.87
CA TRP A 84 -28.63 -19.06 20.29
C TRP A 84 -29.61 -19.28 19.15
N ILE A 85 -30.90 -19.37 19.50
CA ILE A 85 -31.99 -19.33 18.53
C ILE A 85 -32.67 -17.97 18.64
N VAL A 86 -32.80 -17.29 17.49
CA VAL A 86 -33.41 -15.97 17.38
C VAL A 86 -34.61 -16.06 16.45
N GLU A 87 -35.74 -15.48 16.87
CA GLU A 87 -36.93 -15.37 16.01
C GLU A 87 -36.69 -14.28 14.96
N THR A 88 -36.78 -14.65 13.69
CA THR A 88 -36.65 -13.74 12.53
C THR A 88 -37.99 -13.67 11.77
N LYS A 89 -38.09 -12.80 10.78
CA LYS A 89 -39.29 -12.72 9.90
C LYS A 89 -39.57 -14.03 9.16
N ASP A 90 -38.54 -14.88 8.97
CA ASP A 90 -38.62 -16.15 8.24
C ASP A 90 -38.71 -17.35 9.19
N GLY A 91 -38.87 -17.11 10.52
CA GLY A 91 -38.90 -18.12 11.57
C GLY A 91 -37.63 -18.18 12.43
N PRO A 92 -37.54 -19.18 13.31
CA PRO A 92 -36.39 -19.31 14.22
C PRO A 92 -35.11 -19.68 13.46
N VAL A 93 -34.05 -18.92 13.72
CA VAL A 93 -32.72 -19.13 13.11
C VAL A 93 -31.68 -19.32 14.20
N LYS A 94 -30.83 -20.28 14.03
CA LYS A 94 -29.66 -20.48 14.89
C LYS A 94 -28.58 -19.46 14.52
N VAL A 95 -28.03 -18.76 15.53
CA VAL A 95 -26.95 -17.80 15.37
C VAL A 95 -25.76 -18.17 16.24
N THR A 96 -24.58 -17.73 15.84
CA THR A 96 -23.33 -17.90 16.59
C THR A 96 -22.46 -16.65 16.46
N THR A 97 -21.45 -16.51 17.30
CA THR A 97 -20.52 -15.37 17.21
C THR A 97 -19.49 -15.58 16.11
N ILE A 98 -18.96 -14.48 15.58
CA ILE A 98 -17.81 -14.54 14.65
C ILE A 98 -16.59 -15.16 15.35
N PHE A 99 -16.44 -14.97 16.65
CA PHE A 99 -15.34 -15.58 17.40
C PHE A 99 -15.39 -17.12 17.34
N GLU A 100 -16.58 -17.72 17.47
CA GLU A 100 -16.74 -19.17 17.30
C GLU A 100 -16.35 -19.64 15.89
N LEU A 101 -16.73 -18.89 14.85
CA LEU A 101 -16.32 -19.17 13.49
C LEU A 101 -14.80 -19.01 13.32
N THR A 102 -14.20 -18.02 13.97
CA THR A 102 -12.75 -17.79 13.97
C THR A 102 -12.01 -18.93 14.66
N LYS A 103 -12.52 -19.44 15.79
CA LYS A 103 -11.97 -20.64 16.46
C LYS A 103 -12.01 -21.85 15.55
N LYS A 104 -13.15 -22.11 14.88
CA LYS A 104 -13.31 -23.21 13.92
C LYS A 104 -12.32 -23.05 12.75
N ARG A 105 -12.12 -21.85 12.25
CA ARG A 105 -11.13 -21.53 11.20
C ARG A 105 -9.69 -21.75 11.68
N ALA A 106 -9.34 -21.28 12.86
CA ALA A 106 -8.01 -21.43 13.43
C ALA A 106 -7.66 -22.90 13.71
N ALA A 107 -8.63 -23.72 14.09
CA ALA A 107 -8.43 -25.15 14.31
C ALA A 107 -8.00 -25.91 13.05
N GLN A 108 -8.27 -25.37 11.85
CA GLN A 108 -7.82 -25.93 10.57
C GLN A 108 -6.33 -25.62 10.28
N HIS A 109 -5.71 -24.69 11.02
CA HIS A 109 -4.34 -24.21 10.81
C HIS A 109 -3.47 -24.55 12.03
N THR A 110 -3.19 -25.84 12.21
CA THR A 110 -2.37 -26.30 13.33
C THR A 110 -0.90 -25.88 13.18
N PRO A 111 -0.13 -25.82 14.28
CA PRO A 111 1.32 -25.60 14.19
C PRO A 111 2.05 -26.63 13.34
N GLU A 112 1.57 -27.87 13.28
CA GLU A 112 2.10 -28.95 12.46
C GLU A 112 1.87 -28.68 10.97
N MET A 113 0.68 -28.23 10.59
CA MET A 113 0.38 -27.79 9.23
C MET A 113 1.24 -26.57 8.85
N ALA A 114 1.36 -25.60 9.75
CA ALA A 114 2.20 -24.43 9.53
C ALA A 114 3.69 -24.81 9.37
N GLN A 115 4.17 -25.82 10.08
CA GLN A 115 5.52 -26.38 9.87
C GLN A 115 5.70 -26.94 8.46
N GLN A 116 4.71 -27.64 7.93
CA GLN A 116 4.79 -28.18 6.56
C GLN A 116 4.88 -27.09 5.51
N ILE A 117 4.14 -25.99 5.71
CA ILE A 117 4.10 -24.86 4.79
C ILE A 117 5.34 -23.98 4.90
N THR A 118 5.79 -23.67 6.13
CA THR A 118 6.82 -22.66 6.38
C THR A 118 8.22 -23.24 6.61
N GLY A 119 8.32 -24.53 6.93
CA GLY A 119 9.55 -25.18 7.39
C GLY A 119 9.96 -24.84 8.83
N ILE A 120 9.16 -24.02 9.55
CA ILE A 120 9.44 -23.65 10.95
C ILE A 120 8.86 -24.73 11.87
N HIS A 121 9.66 -25.26 12.77
CA HIS A 121 9.24 -26.32 13.69
C HIS A 121 8.03 -25.90 14.53
N ALA A 122 7.04 -26.78 14.68
CA ALA A 122 5.79 -26.52 15.37
C ALA A 122 5.97 -25.98 16.81
N ASP A 123 6.98 -26.48 17.54
CA ASP A 123 7.24 -26.01 18.89
C ASP A 123 7.79 -24.59 18.93
N ILE A 124 8.56 -24.17 17.93
CA ILE A 124 8.99 -22.78 17.79
C ILE A 124 7.78 -21.89 17.55
N ILE A 125 6.85 -22.30 16.68
CA ILE A 125 5.61 -21.57 16.42
C ILE A 125 4.81 -21.39 17.72
N ARG A 126 4.63 -22.46 18.49
CA ARG A 126 3.96 -22.42 19.81
C ARG A 126 4.68 -21.51 20.81
N GLN A 127 6.00 -21.59 20.85
CA GLN A 127 6.81 -20.77 21.75
C GLN A 127 6.68 -19.28 21.42
N VAL A 128 6.77 -18.91 20.13
CA VAL A 128 6.62 -17.52 19.65
C VAL A 128 5.21 -17.02 19.96
N ALA A 129 4.17 -17.82 19.68
CA ALA A 129 2.79 -17.46 19.98
C ALA A 129 2.56 -17.17 21.47
N ARG A 130 3.05 -18.04 22.35
CA ARG A 130 2.97 -17.83 23.82
C ARG A 130 3.73 -16.60 24.27
N LYS A 131 4.96 -16.40 23.74
CA LYS A 131 5.78 -15.23 24.08
C LYS A 131 5.10 -13.95 23.62
N PHE A 132 4.54 -13.92 22.42
CA PHE A 132 3.81 -12.78 21.89
C PHE A 132 2.57 -12.47 22.73
N ALA A 133 1.80 -13.48 23.09
CA ALA A 133 0.57 -13.31 23.88
C ALA A 133 0.86 -12.87 25.34
N SER A 134 1.98 -13.29 25.92
CA SER A 134 2.34 -12.95 27.31
C SER A 134 3.07 -11.62 27.47
N ALA A 135 3.81 -11.19 26.46
CA ALA A 135 4.48 -9.90 26.48
C ALA A 135 3.46 -8.75 26.38
N LYS A 136 3.63 -7.71 27.20
CA LYS A 136 2.75 -6.54 27.23
C LYS A 136 3.60 -5.27 27.35
N PRO A 137 3.63 -4.43 26.32
CA PRO A 137 3.00 -4.60 25.00
C PRO A 137 3.77 -5.54 24.07
N SER A 138 3.10 -6.02 23.02
CA SER A 138 3.72 -6.66 21.85
C SER A 138 3.44 -5.86 20.60
N MET A 139 4.44 -5.74 19.73
CA MET A 139 4.35 -5.01 18.46
C MET A 139 4.71 -5.91 17.28
N ILE A 140 4.03 -5.70 16.16
CA ILE A 140 4.37 -6.29 14.88
C ILE A 140 4.91 -5.21 13.95
N TYR A 141 6.12 -5.39 13.43
CA TYR A 141 6.70 -4.57 12.40
C TYR A 141 6.62 -5.31 11.07
N ALA A 142 5.62 -5.00 10.24
CA ALA A 142 5.29 -5.80 9.06
C ALA A 142 6.05 -5.36 7.80
N GLY A 143 6.33 -4.09 7.62
CA GLY A 143 6.92 -3.53 6.42
C GLY A 143 6.01 -3.64 5.16
N TYR A 144 6.36 -2.95 4.10
CA TYR A 144 5.58 -2.90 2.85
C TYR A 144 5.47 -4.23 2.11
N ARG A 145 6.41 -5.14 2.31
CA ARG A 145 6.47 -6.37 1.54
C ARG A 145 5.26 -7.27 1.80
N ALA A 146 4.76 -7.28 3.02
CA ALA A 146 3.65 -8.13 3.43
C ALA A 146 2.37 -7.93 2.58
N SER A 147 2.17 -6.75 1.99
CA SER A 147 1.02 -6.42 1.15
C SER A 147 1.24 -6.61 -0.36
N LYS A 148 2.44 -7.04 -0.80
CA LYS A 148 2.76 -7.17 -2.23
C LYS A 148 2.56 -8.58 -2.80
N TYR A 149 1.71 -9.35 -2.15
CA TYR A 149 1.27 -10.67 -2.58
C TYR A 149 -0.22 -10.64 -2.90
N LEU A 150 -0.69 -11.53 -3.77
CA LEU A 150 -2.12 -11.62 -4.09
C LEU A 150 -2.98 -11.78 -2.84
N HIS A 151 -2.51 -12.58 -1.89
CA HIS A 151 -3.18 -12.82 -0.61
C HIS A 151 -2.59 -12.00 0.55
N GLY A 152 -1.96 -10.86 0.25
CA GLY A 152 -1.38 -9.97 1.24
C GLY A 152 -2.41 -9.35 2.20
N ASP A 153 -3.64 -9.14 1.73
CA ASP A 153 -4.77 -8.72 2.55
C ASP A 153 -5.13 -9.75 3.65
N LEU A 154 -5.13 -11.03 3.31
CA LEU A 154 -5.37 -12.11 4.28
C LEU A 154 -4.29 -12.15 5.35
N LEU A 155 -3.02 -11.94 4.97
CA LEU A 155 -1.92 -11.81 5.92
C LEU A 155 -2.13 -10.60 6.84
N GLN A 156 -2.46 -9.43 6.30
CA GLN A 156 -2.71 -8.22 7.09
C GLN A 156 -3.87 -8.43 8.08
N ARG A 157 -4.98 -8.99 7.61
CA ARG A 157 -6.14 -9.32 8.46
C ARG A 157 -5.77 -10.30 9.58
N ALA A 158 -4.91 -11.30 9.30
CA ALA A 158 -4.42 -12.24 10.31
C ALA A 158 -3.51 -11.55 11.35
N LEU A 159 -2.64 -10.62 10.95
CA LEU A 159 -1.80 -9.86 11.87
C LEU A 159 -2.64 -8.97 12.80
N PHE A 160 -3.65 -8.27 12.26
CA PHE A 160 -4.58 -7.49 13.08
C PHE A 160 -5.40 -8.36 14.03
N LEU A 161 -5.85 -9.54 13.56
CA LEU A 161 -6.55 -10.49 14.42
C LEU A 161 -5.68 -10.94 15.59
N LEU A 162 -4.39 -11.24 15.34
CA LEU A 162 -3.44 -11.63 16.38
C LEU A 162 -3.26 -10.52 17.44
N LEU A 163 -3.16 -9.26 17.02
CA LEU A 163 -3.08 -8.12 17.94
C LEU A 163 -4.38 -7.91 18.73
N CYS A 164 -5.53 -8.07 18.05
CA CYS A 164 -6.85 -7.94 18.67
C CYS A 164 -7.05 -8.97 19.78
N ILE A 165 -6.87 -10.26 19.50
CA ILE A 165 -7.10 -11.33 20.48
C ILE A 165 -6.09 -11.33 21.64
N THR A 166 -4.93 -10.70 21.46
CA THR A 166 -3.91 -10.53 22.51
C THR A 166 -4.02 -9.18 23.21
N GLY A 167 -4.91 -8.28 22.76
CA GLY A 167 -5.13 -6.97 23.36
C GLY A 167 -3.92 -6.04 23.27
N ASN A 168 -3.21 -6.05 22.16
CA ASN A 168 -2.02 -5.21 21.94
C ASN A 168 -2.27 -3.97 21.07
N THR A 169 -3.46 -3.83 20.49
CA THR A 169 -3.84 -2.65 19.70
C THR A 169 -4.15 -1.46 20.60
N GLY A 170 -3.78 -0.24 20.18
CA GLY A 170 -4.04 0.99 20.92
C GLY A 170 -3.24 1.13 22.23
N LYS A 171 -2.20 0.36 22.41
CA LYS A 171 -1.30 0.43 23.56
C LYS A 171 0.03 1.04 23.17
N GLU A 172 0.58 1.85 24.07
CA GLU A 172 1.91 2.42 23.90
C GLU A 172 2.97 1.33 23.72
N GLY A 173 3.70 1.37 22.61
CA GLY A 173 4.69 0.35 22.24
C GLY A 173 4.10 -0.96 21.75
N GLY A 174 2.77 -1.03 21.52
CA GLY A 174 2.06 -2.16 20.91
C GLY A 174 1.57 -1.87 19.50
N GLY A 175 0.80 -2.79 18.95
CA GLY A 175 0.13 -2.63 17.68
C GLY A 175 0.92 -3.08 16.46
N LEU A 176 0.46 -2.67 15.28
CA LEU A 176 1.10 -2.97 14.01
C LEU A 176 1.64 -1.70 13.38
N THR A 177 2.91 -1.71 13.01
CA THR A 177 3.48 -0.67 12.16
C THR A 177 3.93 -1.22 10.84
N ILE A 178 3.49 -0.59 9.76
CA ILE A 178 3.95 -0.86 8.39
C ILE A 178 4.72 0.34 7.90
N THR A 179 4.07 1.49 7.95
CA THR A 179 4.61 2.81 7.63
C THR A 179 3.67 3.82 8.26
N ASN A 180 4.20 4.70 9.03
CA ASN A 180 3.46 5.84 9.50
C ASN A 180 3.63 6.93 8.46
N LEU A 181 2.58 7.21 7.70
CA LEU A 181 2.56 8.44 6.96
C LEU A 181 2.56 9.55 7.99
N ALA A 182 3.71 10.15 8.18
CA ALA A 182 3.80 11.36 8.97
C ALA A 182 2.89 12.40 8.35
N LYS A 183 2.19 13.15 9.17
CA LYS A 183 1.22 14.11 8.66
C LYS A 183 1.86 15.47 8.45
N ASP A 184 2.51 15.58 7.37
CA ASP A 184 2.69 16.80 6.62
C ASP A 184 1.42 17.11 5.80
N ASP A 185 0.26 16.96 6.42
CA ASP A 185 -1.05 17.06 5.78
C ASP A 185 -1.32 18.46 5.16
N ALA A 186 -0.56 19.47 5.53
CA ALA A 186 -0.56 20.77 4.85
C ALA A 186 -0.14 20.67 3.36
N VAL A 187 0.58 19.63 2.96
CA VAL A 187 0.87 19.39 1.54
C VAL A 187 -0.41 19.11 0.75
N PHE A 188 -1.37 18.40 1.33
CA PHE A 188 -2.61 18.04 0.64
C PHE A 188 -3.52 19.26 0.36
N PRO A 189 -3.87 20.15 1.31
CA PRO A 189 -4.59 21.37 1.01
C PRO A 189 -3.88 22.27 0.01
N PHE A 190 -2.56 22.37 0.09
CA PHE A 190 -1.76 23.12 -0.87
C PHE A 190 -1.80 22.49 -2.26
N ALA A 191 -1.65 21.17 -2.36
CA ALA A 191 -1.79 20.42 -3.60
C ALA A 191 -3.22 20.44 -4.17
N LEU A 192 -4.24 20.50 -3.31
CA LEU A 192 -5.66 20.56 -3.71
C LEU A 192 -6.13 21.96 -4.09
N SER A 193 -5.58 23.02 -3.50
CA SER A 193 -5.87 24.40 -3.88
C SER A 193 -5.26 24.76 -5.22
N ASN A 194 -4.14 24.14 -5.55
CA ASN A 194 -3.54 24.17 -6.87
C ASN A 194 -4.07 22.98 -7.68
N PRO A 195 -4.47 23.19 -8.94
CA PRO A 195 -5.15 22.18 -9.71
C PRO A 195 -4.42 20.86 -9.67
N ALA A 196 -4.79 20.06 -8.71
CA ALA A 196 -4.11 18.83 -8.30
C ALA A 196 -4.11 17.81 -9.42
N ALA A 197 -3.28 18.06 -10.36
CA ALA A 197 -2.82 17.06 -11.29
C ALA A 197 -2.20 15.85 -10.55
N ALA A 198 -1.66 16.04 -9.34
CA ALA A 198 -0.92 15.01 -8.62
C ALA A 198 -1.71 13.71 -8.42
N PHE A 199 -2.95 13.76 -8.00
CA PHE A 199 -3.76 12.54 -7.86
C PHE A 199 -4.16 11.94 -9.21
N ARG A 200 -4.39 12.74 -10.24
CA ARG A 200 -4.67 12.25 -11.57
C ARG A 200 -3.44 11.63 -12.23
N VAL A 201 -2.28 12.22 -12.07
CA VAL A 201 -1.04 11.71 -12.68
C VAL A 201 -0.67 10.36 -12.10
N ALA A 202 -0.76 10.16 -10.79
CA ALA A 202 -0.58 8.85 -10.18
C ALA A 202 -1.56 7.82 -10.76
N THR A 203 -2.79 8.21 -11.01
CA THR A 203 -3.85 7.34 -11.52
C THR A 203 -3.68 7.05 -13.02
N LEU A 204 -3.28 8.04 -13.82
CA LEU A 204 -2.99 7.83 -15.25
C LEU A 204 -1.78 6.93 -15.48
N SER A 205 -0.71 7.10 -14.68
CA SER A 205 0.44 6.19 -14.77
C SER A 205 0.08 4.75 -14.45
N ARG A 206 -0.90 4.56 -13.57
CA ARG A 206 -1.41 3.23 -13.22
C ARG A 206 -2.27 2.62 -14.31
N TRP A 207 -3.07 3.43 -15.01
CA TRP A 207 -3.92 2.94 -16.09
C TRP A 207 -3.15 2.18 -17.15
N ASP A 208 -2.10 2.80 -17.70
CA ASP A 208 -1.34 2.19 -18.79
C ASP A 208 -0.35 1.12 -18.31
N TYR A 209 0.02 1.19 -17.05
CA TYR A 209 1.03 0.32 -16.46
C TYR A 209 0.46 -0.82 -15.62
N VAL A 210 -0.57 -0.56 -14.82
CA VAL A 210 -1.14 -1.53 -13.90
C VAL A 210 -2.39 -2.19 -14.47
N HIS A 211 -3.23 -1.43 -15.17
CA HIS A 211 -4.56 -1.88 -15.59
C HIS A 211 -4.67 -2.24 -17.08
N ALA A 212 -3.64 -2.01 -17.87
CA ALA A 212 -3.74 -2.16 -19.33
C ALA A 212 -4.19 -3.55 -19.80
N ASP A 213 -3.73 -4.61 -19.13
CA ASP A 213 -4.08 -6.00 -19.48
C ASP A 213 -4.88 -6.68 -18.36
N MET A 214 -5.54 -5.89 -17.51
CA MET A 214 -6.20 -6.37 -16.30
C MET A 214 -7.30 -7.40 -16.61
N LYS A 215 -8.13 -7.12 -17.60
CA LYS A 215 -9.23 -8.02 -17.97
C LYS A 215 -8.70 -9.37 -18.46
N GLU A 216 -7.69 -9.36 -19.32
CA GLU A 216 -7.06 -10.58 -19.83
C GLU A 216 -6.43 -11.40 -18.72
N HIS A 217 -5.67 -10.75 -17.84
CA HIS A 217 -5.07 -11.44 -16.69
C HIS A 217 -6.10 -12.00 -15.70
N ASN A 218 -7.19 -11.26 -15.49
CA ASN A 218 -8.27 -11.74 -14.63
C ASN A 218 -9.06 -12.88 -15.29
N GLU A 219 -9.25 -12.86 -16.61
CA GLU A 219 -9.87 -13.96 -17.36
C GLU A 219 -9.03 -15.24 -17.24
N ASP A 220 -7.72 -15.13 -17.40
CA ASP A 220 -6.79 -16.25 -17.23
C ASP A 220 -6.82 -16.84 -15.80
N ALA A 221 -6.95 -15.97 -14.79
CA ALA A 221 -6.86 -16.38 -13.39
C ALA A 221 -8.20 -16.83 -12.78
N PHE A 222 -9.31 -16.23 -13.15
CA PHE A 222 -10.62 -16.37 -12.51
C PHE A 222 -11.73 -16.81 -13.46
N GLY A 223 -11.45 -16.94 -14.74
CA GLY A 223 -12.42 -17.24 -15.77
C GLY A 223 -13.17 -16.03 -16.32
N LYS A 224 -13.71 -16.20 -17.52
CA LYS A 224 -14.30 -15.11 -18.30
C LYS A 224 -15.49 -14.42 -17.63
N GLU A 225 -16.40 -15.18 -17.03
CA GLU A 225 -17.63 -14.65 -16.43
C GLU A 225 -17.31 -13.67 -15.30
N LEU A 226 -16.44 -14.06 -14.38
CA LEU A 226 -16.02 -13.22 -13.26
C LEU A 226 -15.17 -12.03 -13.72
N ALA A 227 -14.28 -12.23 -14.68
CA ALA A 227 -13.51 -11.14 -15.26
C ALA A 227 -14.38 -10.08 -15.95
N ASP A 228 -15.42 -10.51 -16.66
CA ASP A 228 -16.39 -9.61 -17.27
C ASP A 228 -17.20 -8.83 -16.21
N GLU A 229 -17.55 -9.45 -15.08
CA GLU A 229 -18.22 -8.78 -13.98
C GLU A 229 -17.29 -7.76 -13.29
N MET A 230 -16.05 -8.13 -13.03
CA MET A 230 -15.04 -7.21 -12.49
C MET A 230 -14.81 -6.00 -13.42
N ASP A 231 -14.80 -6.23 -14.74
CA ASP A 231 -14.65 -5.15 -15.71
C ASP A 231 -15.84 -4.17 -15.68
N LYS A 232 -17.07 -4.63 -15.42
CA LYS A 232 -18.22 -3.73 -15.23
C LYS A 232 -18.00 -2.75 -14.08
N TYR A 233 -17.49 -3.21 -12.95
CA TYR A 233 -17.16 -2.34 -11.82
C TYR A 233 -16.04 -1.35 -12.16
N PHE A 234 -15.10 -1.77 -12.97
CA PHE A 234 -14.07 -0.87 -13.48
C PHE A 234 -14.65 0.21 -14.39
N GLN A 235 -15.50 -0.16 -15.35
CA GLN A 235 -16.19 0.81 -16.23
C GLN A 235 -17.08 1.77 -15.42
N GLU A 236 -17.82 1.27 -14.44
CA GLU A 236 -18.59 2.11 -13.52
C GLU A 236 -17.69 3.12 -12.78
N SER A 237 -16.51 2.72 -12.37
CA SER A 237 -15.53 3.59 -11.72
C SER A 237 -15.06 4.73 -12.64
N VAL A 238 -14.89 4.43 -13.93
CA VAL A 238 -14.57 5.42 -14.97
C VAL A 238 -15.74 6.35 -15.24
N GLU A 239 -16.94 5.82 -15.39
CA GLU A 239 -18.17 6.59 -15.68
C GLU A 239 -18.49 7.58 -14.54
N LYS A 240 -18.32 7.15 -13.28
CA LYS A 240 -18.51 7.98 -12.09
C LYS A 240 -17.35 8.96 -11.83
N GLY A 241 -16.30 8.93 -12.65
CA GLY A 241 -15.13 9.78 -12.48
C GLY A 241 -14.26 9.44 -11.26
N TRP A 242 -14.43 8.26 -10.67
CA TRP A 242 -13.56 7.78 -9.60
C TRP A 242 -12.19 7.37 -10.13
N PHE A 243 -12.16 6.88 -11.35
CA PHE A 243 -10.96 6.56 -12.11
C PHE A 243 -10.94 7.40 -13.40
N PRO A 244 -9.82 8.02 -13.80
CA PRO A 244 -9.79 8.88 -14.97
C PRO A 244 -9.93 8.07 -16.26
N ASP A 245 -10.69 8.61 -17.20
CA ASP A 245 -10.81 8.06 -18.54
C ASP A 245 -9.58 8.45 -19.37
N TYR A 246 -8.64 7.54 -19.49
CA TYR A 246 -7.42 7.76 -20.27
C TYR A 246 -7.68 8.01 -21.75
N SER A 247 -8.74 7.46 -22.32
CA SER A 247 -9.08 7.66 -23.74
C SER A 247 -9.41 9.11 -24.05
N LYS A 248 -9.94 9.83 -23.06
CA LYS A 248 -10.27 11.26 -23.19
C LYS A 248 -9.08 12.19 -22.93
N VAL A 249 -8.12 11.74 -22.14
CA VAL A 249 -6.94 12.54 -21.74
C VAL A 249 -5.67 11.71 -21.89
N PRO A 250 -5.24 11.42 -23.14
CA PRO A 250 -4.03 10.64 -23.37
C PRO A 250 -2.80 11.38 -22.86
N TRP A 251 -1.82 10.64 -22.39
CA TRP A 251 -0.54 11.19 -21.99
C TRP A 251 0.21 11.77 -23.18
N LYS A 252 0.75 12.96 -22.99
CA LYS A 252 1.65 13.59 -23.95
C LYS A 252 3.03 13.80 -23.38
N MET A 253 3.13 14.06 -22.09
CA MET A 253 4.40 14.29 -21.41
C MET A 253 4.51 13.46 -20.14
N GLY A 254 5.66 12.82 -19.94
CA GLY A 254 6.05 12.18 -18.69
C GLY A 254 7.13 13.00 -17.99
N MET A 255 6.90 13.36 -16.73
CA MET A 255 7.90 14.00 -15.88
C MET A 255 8.24 13.07 -14.73
N PHE A 256 9.52 12.71 -14.58
CA PHE A 256 10.00 11.74 -13.61
C PHE A 256 10.96 12.40 -12.63
N SER A 257 10.55 12.51 -11.37
CA SER A 257 11.35 13.04 -10.28
C SER A 257 11.46 12.02 -9.15
N GLY A 258 12.66 11.80 -8.62
CA GLY A 258 12.91 10.86 -7.53
C GLY A 258 12.59 9.40 -7.85
N THR A 259 12.54 9.02 -9.13
CA THR A 259 12.19 7.67 -9.55
C THR A 259 12.97 7.20 -10.78
N ASN A 260 13.36 5.94 -10.78
CA ASN A 260 13.92 5.25 -11.94
C ASN A 260 12.94 4.17 -12.43
N ALA A 261 11.73 4.61 -12.80
CA ALA A 261 10.59 3.75 -13.12
C ALA A 261 10.91 2.70 -14.20
N ALA A 262 11.69 3.08 -15.22
CA ALA A 262 12.08 2.20 -16.31
C ALA A 262 13.05 1.08 -15.91
N ALA A 263 13.65 1.16 -14.72
CA ALA A 263 14.56 0.13 -14.21
C ALA A 263 13.92 -0.75 -13.13
N TRP A 264 13.36 -0.16 -12.10
CA TRP A 264 13.05 -0.90 -10.87
C TRP A 264 11.55 -1.18 -10.64
N ARG A 265 10.66 -0.53 -11.36
CA ARG A 265 9.23 -0.87 -11.32
C ARG A 265 9.00 -2.26 -11.87
N SER A 266 7.97 -2.93 -11.39
CA SER A 266 7.51 -4.18 -11.98
C SER A 266 7.37 -3.98 -13.47
N SER A 267 7.95 -4.92 -14.24
CA SER A 267 8.00 -4.79 -15.70
C SER A 267 8.52 -3.44 -16.20
N GLY A 268 9.68 -3.02 -15.75
CA GLY A 268 10.39 -1.87 -16.33
C GLY A 268 10.55 -1.96 -17.86
N LYS A 269 10.56 -3.18 -18.40
CA LYS A 269 10.47 -3.45 -19.83
C LYS A 269 9.24 -2.81 -20.48
N ARG A 270 8.05 -2.95 -19.87
CA ARG A 270 6.82 -2.35 -20.39
C ARG A 270 6.88 -0.82 -20.39
N TRP A 271 7.49 -0.22 -19.36
CA TRP A 271 7.76 1.21 -19.38
C TRP A 271 8.55 1.63 -20.59
N ARG A 272 9.66 0.95 -20.88
CA ARG A 272 10.54 1.26 -22.01
C ARG A 272 9.92 0.99 -23.38
N GLU A 273 9.22 -0.13 -23.52
CA GLU A 273 8.73 -0.61 -24.82
C GLU A 273 7.32 -0.12 -25.16
N THR A 274 6.49 0.23 -24.16
CA THR A 274 5.10 0.58 -24.38
C THR A 274 4.77 1.97 -23.87
N ALA A 275 4.92 2.25 -22.57
CA ALA A 275 4.46 3.50 -21.98
C ALA A 275 5.23 4.71 -22.51
N PHE A 276 6.55 4.63 -22.60
CA PHE A 276 7.38 5.73 -23.11
C PHE A 276 7.12 6.02 -24.58
N GLY A 277 6.82 4.99 -25.39
CA GLY A 277 6.49 5.17 -26.80
C GLY A 277 5.20 5.92 -27.07
N LYS A 278 4.34 6.08 -26.07
CA LYS A 278 3.08 6.85 -26.17
C LYS A 278 3.26 8.33 -25.82
N LEU A 279 4.41 8.72 -25.28
CA LEU A 279 4.70 10.07 -24.84
C LEU A 279 5.37 10.87 -25.97
N GLU A 280 4.96 12.13 -26.12
CA GLU A 280 5.59 13.08 -27.04
C GLU A 280 6.88 13.67 -26.42
N THR A 281 6.96 13.70 -25.08
CA THR A 281 8.11 14.23 -24.35
C THR A 281 8.29 13.52 -23.02
N ILE A 282 9.52 13.18 -22.69
CA ILE A 282 9.93 12.60 -21.42
C ILE A 282 10.97 13.50 -20.76
N VAL A 283 10.71 13.94 -19.55
CA VAL A 283 11.62 14.77 -18.76
C VAL A 283 11.99 14.04 -17.47
N SER A 284 13.26 13.93 -17.17
CA SER A 284 13.77 13.37 -15.92
C SER A 284 14.45 14.43 -15.07
N PHE A 285 14.07 14.48 -13.81
CA PHE A 285 14.74 15.27 -12.76
C PHE A 285 15.58 14.27 -11.96
N ALA A 286 16.88 14.29 -12.11
CA ALA A 286 17.72 13.23 -11.61
C ALA A 286 19.07 13.73 -11.08
N THR A 287 19.57 13.02 -10.07
CA THR A 287 20.93 13.19 -9.53
C THR A 287 21.96 12.37 -10.30
N ASP A 288 21.50 11.38 -11.08
CA ASP A 288 22.35 10.46 -11.85
C ASP A 288 21.68 10.05 -13.17
N MET A 289 22.44 9.43 -14.06
CA MET A 289 21.97 8.91 -15.35
C MET A 289 21.42 7.47 -15.23
N GLY A 290 20.34 7.29 -14.48
CA GLY A 290 19.63 6.02 -14.43
C GLY A 290 18.90 5.68 -15.72
N THR A 291 18.33 4.47 -15.81
CA THR A 291 17.63 4.01 -17.01
C THR A 291 16.52 4.97 -17.45
N THR A 292 15.74 5.51 -16.53
CA THR A 292 14.69 6.48 -16.88
C THR A 292 15.28 7.72 -17.54
N SER A 293 16.37 8.27 -16.98
CA SER A 293 17.07 9.42 -17.54
C SER A 293 17.65 9.12 -18.93
N MET A 294 18.16 7.91 -19.17
CA MET A 294 18.68 7.49 -20.48
C MET A 294 17.61 7.39 -21.57
N TYR A 295 16.36 7.21 -21.19
CA TYR A 295 15.20 7.19 -22.10
C TYR A 295 14.48 8.54 -22.18
N SER A 296 14.94 9.56 -21.46
CA SER A 296 14.32 10.89 -21.43
C SER A 296 14.84 11.79 -22.55
N ASP A 297 13.97 12.62 -23.09
CA ASP A 297 14.36 13.66 -24.07
C ASP A 297 15.11 14.80 -23.40
N TYR A 298 14.77 15.09 -22.13
CA TYR A 298 15.43 16.10 -21.30
C TYR A 298 15.79 15.51 -19.95
N VAL A 299 17.04 15.73 -19.53
CA VAL A 299 17.49 15.39 -18.19
C VAL A 299 17.91 16.67 -17.49
N LEU A 300 17.20 17.01 -16.42
CA LEU A 300 17.46 18.20 -15.61
C LEU A 300 18.20 17.77 -14.35
N PRO A 301 19.41 18.32 -14.09
CA PRO A 301 20.21 17.95 -12.93
C PRO A 301 19.58 18.51 -11.65
N ILE A 302 19.36 17.62 -10.67
CA ILE A 302 18.82 17.95 -9.37
C ILE A 302 19.90 17.78 -8.31
N ALA A 303 19.95 18.74 -7.39
CA ALA A 303 20.87 18.74 -6.27
C ALA A 303 20.67 17.49 -5.39
N HIS A 304 21.78 16.83 -5.05
CA HIS A 304 21.80 15.72 -4.11
C HIS A 304 21.44 16.18 -2.69
N HIS A 305 21.03 15.27 -1.83
CA HIS A 305 20.56 15.63 -0.47
C HIS A 305 21.61 16.34 0.41
N TYR A 306 22.91 16.24 0.14
CA TYR A 306 23.94 17.06 0.79
C TYR A 306 24.07 18.46 0.22
N GLU A 307 23.50 18.70 -0.95
CA GLU A 307 23.62 19.93 -1.73
C GLU A 307 22.38 20.84 -1.63
N ARG A 308 21.36 20.41 -0.86
CA ARG A 308 20.10 21.15 -0.72
C ARG A 308 19.61 21.19 0.73
N HIS A 309 18.73 22.15 1.00
CA HIS A 309 17.90 22.10 2.19
C HIS A 309 16.73 21.16 1.95
N ASP A 310 16.35 20.40 2.97
CA ASP A 310 15.22 19.48 2.90
C ASP A 310 14.62 19.28 4.29
N PHE A 311 13.50 18.60 4.33
CA PHE A 311 12.81 18.21 5.54
C PHE A 311 12.61 16.71 5.57
N HIS A 312 13.07 16.08 6.61
CA HIS A 312 12.96 14.63 6.77
C HIS A 312 11.87 14.27 7.77
N LEU A 313 10.84 13.65 7.25
CA LEU A 313 9.74 13.03 7.98
C LEU A 313 9.77 11.54 7.69
N GLU A 314 10.56 10.81 8.45
CA GLU A 314 10.66 9.35 8.29
C GLU A 314 9.40 8.67 8.83
N PRO A 315 8.63 7.98 7.98
CA PRO A 315 7.36 7.39 8.41
C PRO A 315 7.48 6.24 9.41
N ARG A 316 8.67 5.85 9.80
CA ARG A 316 8.95 4.78 10.78
C ARG A 316 9.47 5.30 12.10
N THR A 317 9.57 6.62 12.26
CA THR A 317 10.01 7.27 13.49
C THR A 317 9.12 8.46 13.82
N PRO A 318 8.87 8.75 15.10
CA PRO A 318 8.09 9.92 15.50
C PRO A 318 8.90 11.22 15.46
N TYR A 319 10.06 11.23 14.87
CA TYR A 319 10.94 12.40 14.85
C TYR A 319 11.01 13.00 13.45
N MET A 320 10.97 14.32 13.42
CA MET A 320 11.23 15.13 12.24
C MET A 320 12.55 15.86 12.38
N GLN A 321 13.20 16.13 11.27
CA GLN A 321 14.49 16.82 11.24
C GLN A 321 14.63 17.63 9.96
N VAL A 322 15.38 18.70 10.05
CA VAL A 322 15.84 19.45 8.89
C VAL A 322 17.13 18.82 8.37
N ILE A 323 17.24 18.73 7.07
CA ILE A 323 18.49 18.42 6.38
C ILE A 323 19.03 19.73 5.85
N ASP A 324 20.05 20.27 6.50
CA ASP A 324 20.73 21.46 6.02
C ASP A 324 21.73 21.14 4.92
N LYS A 325 21.85 22.07 3.98
CA LYS A 325 22.83 21.98 2.90
C LYS A 325 24.25 21.96 3.48
N ALA A 326 25.00 20.93 3.17
CA ALA A 326 26.38 20.77 3.61
C ALA A 326 27.41 21.30 2.62
N VAL A 327 27.09 21.24 1.33
CA VAL A 327 27.95 21.68 0.22
C VAL A 327 27.11 22.37 -0.86
N GLU A 328 27.73 23.20 -1.66
CA GLU A 328 27.05 23.84 -2.79
C GLU A 328 26.71 22.81 -3.89
N PRO A 329 25.58 22.98 -4.58
CA PRO A 329 25.20 22.13 -5.69
C PRO A 329 26.26 22.11 -6.80
N LEU A 330 26.44 20.94 -7.40
CA LEU A 330 27.43 20.78 -8.46
C LEU A 330 26.88 21.29 -9.81
N GLY A 331 27.67 22.10 -10.53
CA GLY A 331 27.31 22.61 -11.85
C GLY A 331 26.05 23.47 -11.84
N GLU A 332 25.06 23.08 -12.66
CA GLU A 332 23.78 23.80 -12.79
C GLU A 332 22.63 23.14 -12.00
N SER A 333 22.96 22.17 -11.15
CA SER A 333 21.94 21.47 -10.36
C SER A 333 21.27 22.40 -9.35
N VAL A 334 19.99 22.21 -9.17
CA VAL A 334 19.16 22.95 -8.21
C VAL A 334 18.28 21.96 -7.44
N ASP A 335 17.75 22.40 -6.31
CA ASP A 335 16.75 21.62 -5.59
C ASP A 335 15.45 21.44 -6.42
N ASP A 336 14.67 20.41 -6.08
CA ASP A 336 13.44 20.08 -6.80
C ASP A 336 12.43 21.24 -6.79
N TRP A 337 12.25 21.91 -5.67
CA TRP A 337 11.31 23.04 -5.58
C TRP A 337 11.71 24.18 -6.53
N THR A 338 12.99 24.53 -6.57
CA THR A 338 13.52 25.56 -7.47
C THR A 338 13.37 25.17 -8.93
N ALA A 339 13.60 23.89 -9.28
CA ALA A 339 13.42 23.37 -10.64
C ALA A 339 11.95 23.52 -11.08
N TYR A 340 11.01 23.09 -10.25
CA TYR A 340 9.58 23.23 -10.55
C TYR A 340 9.10 24.68 -10.54
N LYS A 341 9.66 25.55 -9.70
CA LYS A 341 9.37 26.98 -9.74
C LYS A 341 9.75 27.60 -11.08
N ARG A 342 10.95 27.27 -11.61
CA ARG A 342 11.38 27.74 -12.94
C ARG A 342 10.45 27.27 -14.04
N LEU A 343 9.95 26.03 -13.95
CA LEU A 343 8.93 25.53 -14.88
C LEU A 343 7.60 26.27 -14.74
N ALA A 344 7.13 26.50 -13.52
CA ALA A 344 5.90 27.23 -13.27
C ALA A 344 5.96 28.65 -13.83
N GLU A 345 7.10 29.32 -13.66
CA GLU A 345 7.36 30.66 -14.24
C GLU A 345 7.29 30.62 -15.77
N ALA A 346 7.99 29.69 -16.40
CA ALA A 346 7.97 29.54 -17.87
C ALA A 346 6.57 29.19 -18.39
N ILE A 347 5.83 28.33 -17.70
CA ILE A 347 4.45 27.95 -18.06
C ILE A 347 3.54 29.19 -17.96
N SER A 348 3.60 29.95 -16.86
CA SER A 348 2.78 31.15 -16.68
C SER A 348 3.07 32.18 -17.77
N GLN A 349 4.34 32.44 -18.03
CA GLN A 349 4.75 33.37 -19.10
C GLN A 349 4.21 32.91 -20.46
N ARG A 350 4.36 31.61 -20.82
CA ARG A 350 3.83 31.08 -22.09
C ARG A 350 2.31 31.10 -22.16
N ALA A 351 1.64 30.86 -21.04
CA ALA A 351 0.18 30.96 -20.98
C ALA A 351 -0.31 32.37 -21.23
N ILE A 352 0.39 33.38 -20.71
CA ILE A 352 0.11 34.81 -20.98
C ILE A 352 0.37 35.14 -22.46
N GLU A 353 1.55 34.79 -22.99
CA GLU A 353 1.95 35.04 -24.38
C GLU A 353 0.97 34.42 -25.39
N ARG A 354 0.40 33.24 -25.07
CA ARG A 354 -0.52 32.48 -25.92
C ARG A 354 -1.99 32.73 -25.62
N ASP A 355 -2.30 33.60 -24.69
CA ASP A 355 -3.64 33.85 -24.17
C ASP A 355 -4.43 32.58 -23.85
N VAL A 356 -3.79 31.65 -23.13
CA VAL A 356 -4.43 30.39 -22.71
C VAL A 356 -5.61 30.71 -21.80
N GLN A 357 -6.78 30.19 -22.17
CA GLN A 357 -7.99 30.43 -21.39
C GLN A 357 -8.04 29.46 -20.18
N PRO A 358 -8.63 29.89 -19.06
CA PRO A 358 -8.87 29.00 -17.93
C PRO A 358 -9.68 27.76 -18.33
N ILE A 359 -9.39 26.62 -17.72
CA ILE A 359 -10.02 25.33 -18.00
C ILE A 359 -10.75 24.86 -16.76
N ASP A 360 -12.05 24.61 -16.89
CA ASP A 360 -12.80 23.96 -15.82
C ASP A 360 -12.45 22.47 -15.77
N ASP A 361 -12.22 21.99 -14.58
CA ASP A 361 -11.85 20.61 -14.31
C ASP A 361 -12.54 20.08 -13.03
N ASN A 362 -12.48 18.78 -12.86
CA ASN A 362 -13.03 18.11 -11.68
C ASN A 362 -11.96 17.16 -11.12
N VAL A 363 -11.55 17.41 -9.89
CA VAL A 363 -10.59 16.57 -9.17
C VAL A 363 -11.33 15.82 -8.07
N ILE A 364 -11.54 14.53 -8.26
CA ILE A 364 -12.19 13.65 -7.28
C ILE A 364 -13.56 14.22 -6.82
N GLY A 365 -14.35 14.72 -7.77
CA GLY A 365 -15.67 15.30 -7.47
C GLY A 365 -15.63 16.77 -6.99
N VAL A 366 -14.48 17.39 -6.91
CA VAL A 366 -14.32 18.80 -6.57
C VAL A 366 -14.14 19.61 -7.85
N PRO A 367 -15.08 20.52 -8.22
CA PRO A 367 -14.89 21.40 -9.37
C PRO A 367 -13.75 22.39 -9.08
N ILE A 368 -12.87 22.53 -10.03
CA ILE A 368 -11.75 23.51 -9.98
C ILE A 368 -11.60 24.18 -11.33
N THR A 369 -11.12 25.42 -11.33
CA THR A 369 -10.73 26.14 -12.55
C THR A 369 -9.21 26.26 -12.59
N ARG A 370 -8.61 25.79 -13.68
CA ARG A 370 -7.16 25.87 -13.91
C ARG A 370 -6.85 27.09 -14.75
N ASP A 371 -6.16 28.05 -14.17
CA ASP A 371 -5.63 29.20 -14.89
C ASP A 371 -4.10 29.15 -14.91
N TYR A 372 -3.55 28.68 -16.03
CA TYR A 372 -2.10 28.56 -16.18
C TYR A 372 -1.38 29.90 -16.23
N LYS A 373 -2.07 31.02 -16.46
CA LYS A 373 -1.48 32.36 -16.37
C LYS A 373 -1.04 32.70 -14.93
N ASN A 374 -1.75 32.13 -13.95
CA ASN A 374 -1.49 32.30 -12.52
C ASN A 374 -0.70 31.15 -11.88
N PHE A 375 -0.17 30.23 -12.69
CA PHE A 375 0.44 29.00 -12.16
C PHE A 375 1.64 29.25 -11.26
N LEU A 376 2.47 30.28 -11.55
CA LEU A 376 3.57 30.67 -10.67
C LEU A 376 3.06 31.22 -9.33
N ASP A 377 2.03 32.06 -9.35
CA ASP A 377 1.43 32.60 -8.14
C ASP A 377 0.84 31.49 -7.27
N ASP A 378 0.17 30.53 -7.89
CA ASP A 378 -0.34 29.37 -7.21
C ASP A 378 0.80 28.55 -6.60
N TYR A 379 1.85 28.25 -7.36
CA TYR A 379 3.01 27.47 -6.91
C TYR A 379 3.78 28.12 -5.76
N THR A 380 3.83 29.45 -5.74
CA THR A 380 4.54 30.23 -4.73
C THR A 380 3.65 30.83 -3.64
N SER A 381 2.38 30.43 -3.56
CA SER A 381 1.38 31.08 -2.69
C SER A 381 1.42 32.61 -2.82
N LYS A 382 1.25 33.10 -4.04
CA LYS A 382 1.31 34.55 -4.42
C LYS A 382 2.63 35.22 -4.01
N GLY A 383 3.73 34.48 -4.17
CA GLY A 383 5.09 34.97 -3.89
C GLY A 383 5.49 34.94 -2.40
N SER A 384 4.67 34.37 -1.52
CA SER A 384 5.04 34.21 -0.10
C SER A 384 6.10 33.17 0.11
N ILE A 385 6.07 32.08 -0.68
CA ILE A 385 7.07 31.00 -0.66
C ILE A 385 8.15 31.32 -1.71
N LYS A 386 9.37 31.56 -1.24
CA LYS A 386 10.50 31.99 -2.09
C LYS A 386 11.62 30.94 -2.16
N SER A 387 11.68 30.04 -1.20
CA SER A 387 12.75 29.06 -1.03
C SER A 387 12.22 27.75 -0.43
N VAL A 388 13.04 26.71 -0.45
CA VAL A 388 12.75 25.43 0.24
C VAL A 388 12.56 25.65 1.75
N LYS A 389 13.29 26.58 2.36
CA LYS A 389 13.11 26.90 3.78
C LYS A 389 11.71 27.43 4.07
N ASP A 390 11.17 28.27 3.19
CA ASP A 390 9.80 28.77 3.33
C ASP A 390 8.77 27.65 3.16
N VAL A 391 9.03 26.67 2.25
CA VAL A 391 8.19 25.47 2.13
C VAL A 391 8.19 24.66 3.44
N ILE A 392 9.36 24.43 4.01
CA ILE A 392 9.49 23.70 5.28
C ILE A 392 8.77 24.46 6.39
N GLN A 393 8.96 25.77 6.48
CA GLN A 393 8.25 26.59 7.48
C GLN A 393 6.73 26.51 7.30
N PHE A 394 6.26 26.57 6.04
CA PHE A 394 4.83 26.41 5.75
C PHE A 394 4.30 25.05 6.25
N LEU A 395 5.05 23.97 6.06
CA LEU A 395 4.67 22.63 6.56
C LEU A 395 4.65 22.58 8.10
N LEU A 396 5.65 23.21 8.75
CA LEU A 396 5.73 23.28 10.20
C LEU A 396 4.56 24.06 10.81
N ASP A 397 4.11 25.13 10.15
CA ASP A 397 3.04 25.99 10.65
C ASP A 397 1.63 25.43 10.41
N ASN A 398 1.44 24.64 9.35
CA ASN A 398 0.11 24.30 8.86
C ASN A 398 -0.23 22.81 8.96
N SER A 399 0.72 21.93 9.28
CA SER A 399 0.45 20.48 9.38
C SER A 399 -0.07 20.12 10.77
N SER A 400 -1.18 19.39 10.82
CA SER A 400 -1.90 19.09 12.07
C SER A 400 -1.10 18.18 13.01
N GLY A 401 -0.29 17.29 12.46
CA GLY A 401 0.54 16.34 13.21
C GLY A 401 1.92 16.87 13.58
N ILE A 402 2.27 18.09 13.18
CA ILE A 402 3.58 18.68 13.40
C ILE A 402 3.48 19.78 14.48
N GLN A 403 4.49 19.84 15.34
CA GLN A 403 4.59 20.95 16.28
C GLN A 403 5.08 22.19 15.55
N SER A 404 4.32 23.28 15.60
CA SER A 404 4.77 24.57 15.07
C SER A 404 6.02 25.04 15.80
N VAL A 405 7.10 25.15 15.04
CA VAL A 405 8.41 25.68 15.46
C VAL A 405 9.04 26.39 14.27
N SER A 406 10.00 27.28 14.50
CA SER A 406 10.72 27.88 13.39
C SER A 406 11.68 26.89 12.73
N TYR A 407 11.96 27.11 11.45
CA TYR A 407 13.00 26.36 10.74
C TYR A 407 14.33 26.40 11.50
N GLU A 408 14.72 27.61 11.95
CA GLU A 408 15.97 27.86 12.65
C GLU A 408 16.02 27.10 13.97
N GLU A 409 14.95 27.08 14.74
CA GLU A 409 14.87 26.33 16.00
C GLU A 409 14.98 24.81 15.75
N LEU A 410 14.33 24.30 14.70
CA LEU A 410 14.44 22.88 14.35
C LEU A 410 15.86 22.54 13.85
N ALA A 411 16.47 23.40 13.07
CA ALA A 411 17.84 23.22 12.58
C ALA A 411 18.87 23.26 13.75
N GLU A 412 18.68 24.15 14.72
CA GLU A 412 19.54 24.22 15.92
C GLU A 412 19.39 22.97 16.80
N LYS A 413 18.16 22.49 17.01
CA LYS A 413 17.90 21.28 17.79
C LYS A 413 18.29 19.99 17.07
N GLY A 414 18.38 20.01 15.74
CA GLY A 414 18.68 18.87 14.87
C GLY A 414 17.50 17.95 14.64
N PHE A 415 16.66 17.72 15.65
CA PHE A 415 15.42 16.94 15.54
C PHE A 415 14.39 17.40 16.57
N LEU A 416 13.13 17.19 16.22
CA LEU A 416 12.01 17.35 17.13
C LEU A 416 11.08 16.14 17.02
N ARG A 417 10.44 15.81 18.13
CA ARG A 417 9.40 14.80 18.12
C ARG A 417 8.15 15.37 17.46
N ASN A 418 7.65 14.66 16.46
CA ASN A 418 6.37 14.92 15.86
C ASN A 418 5.25 14.62 16.88
N LYS A 419 4.23 15.46 16.97
CA LYS A 419 3.09 15.25 17.87
C LYS A 419 2.23 14.03 17.51
N GLY A 420 2.48 13.44 16.33
CA GLY A 420 1.65 12.40 15.80
C GLY A 420 0.32 12.92 15.29
N SER A 421 -0.25 12.17 14.41
CA SER A 421 -1.60 12.42 13.96
C SER A 421 -2.57 11.68 14.85
N GLU A 422 -3.74 12.22 14.93
CA GLU A 422 -4.86 11.66 15.69
C GLU A 422 -5.24 10.23 15.26
N THR A 423 -4.86 9.78 14.08
CA THR A 423 -5.34 8.53 13.52
C THR A 423 -4.35 7.38 13.51
N THR A 424 -3.05 7.62 13.69
CA THR A 424 -2.13 6.54 13.32
C THR A 424 -1.06 6.17 14.31
N VAL A 425 -0.59 7.02 15.26
CA VAL A 425 0.74 6.67 15.72
C VAL A 425 1.10 7.00 17.16
N HIS A 426 0.51 7.97 17.80
CA HIS A 426 1.00 8.40 19.10
C HIS A 426 -0.08 8.88 20.04
N SER A 427 0.01 8.50 21.29
CA SER A 427 -0.53 9.31 22.36
C SER A 427 0.18 10.67 22.35
N LYS A 428 -0.57 11.76 22.48
CA LYS A 428 0.00 13.11 22.54
C LYS A 428 1.00 13.29 23.71
N GLU A 429 0.97 12.40 24.66
CA GLU A 429 1.68 12.50 25.93
C GLU A 429 2.83 11.48 26.09
N SER A 430 2.84 10.41 25.28
CA SER A 430 3.85 9.35 25.38
C SER A 430 4.86 9.37 24.24
N PRO A 431 6.14 9.07 24.50
CA PRO A 431 7.14 8.87 23.45
C PRO A 431 6.98 7.55 22.67
N TYR A 432 6.11 6.67 23.12
CA TYR A 432 5.94 5.36 22.51
C TYR A 432 4.91 5.37 21.37
N TYR A 433 5.15 4.52 20.41
CA TYR A 433 4.22 4.25 19.33
C TYR A 433 2.92 3.65 19.87
N SER A 434 1.79 4.08 19.36
CA SER A 434 0.49 3.46 19.57
C SER A 434 -0.34 3.59 18.30
N ASP A 435 -0.83 2.48 17.80
CA ASP A 435 -1.76 2.47 16.67
C ASP A 435 -3.21 2.73 17.14
N ILE A 436 -4.02 3.28 16.25
CA ILE A 436 -5.48 3.40 16.42
C ILE A 436 -5.89 3.96 17.81
N TRP A 437 -5.15 4.96 18.29
CA TRP A 437 -5.35 5.53 19.63
C TRP A 437 -6.80 6.00 19.85
N GLU A 438 -7.36 6.75 18.90
CA GLU A 438 -8.70 7.32 19.03
C GLU A 438 -9.80 6.28 19.11
N SER A 439 -9.72 5.23 18.28
CA SER A 439 -10.72 4.17 18.33
C SER A 439 -10.72 3.45 19.65
N VAL A 440 -9.53 3.22 20.25
CA VAL A 440 -9.41 2.48 21.50
C VAL A 440 -9.72 3.34 22.73
N HIS A 441 -9.24 4.58 22.77
CA HIS A 441 -9.33 5.44 23.95
C HIS A 441 -10.51 6.41 23.90
N GLU A 442 -10.85 6.94 22.73
CA GLU A 442 -11.97 7.87 22.53
C GLU A 442 -13.24 7.16 22.03
N LYS A 443 -13.19 5.83 21.87
CA LYS A 443 -14.32 4.99 21.42
C LYS A 443 -14.88 5.39 20.07
N ARG A 444 -14.05 5.93 19.22
CA ARG A 444 -14.41 6.32 17.87
C ARG A 444 -14.49 5.09 16.96
N GLY A 445 -15.56 4.95 16.20
CA GLY A 445 -15.77 3.85 15.26
C GLY A 445 -14.70 3.78 14.16
N TYR A 446 -14.54 2.60 13.58
CA TYR A 446 -13.68 2.34 12.43
C TYR A 446 -14.40 2.65 11.11
N LYS A 447 -13.64 2.91 10.07
CA LYS A 447 -14.17 3.14 8.70
C LYS A 447 -14.51 1.82 7.99
N THR A 448 -15.27 0.98 8.65
CA THR A 448 -15.75 -0.32 8.18
C THR A 448 -17.26 -0.39 8.26
N LEU A 449 -17.88 -1.35 7.61
CA LEU A 449 -19.32 -1.55 7.65
C LEU A 449 -19.85 -1.74 9.09
N THR A 450 -19.08 -2.43 9.92
CA THR A 450 -19.45 -2.71 11.33
C THR A 450 -19.02 -1.64 12.31
N HIS A 451 -18.31 -0.61 11.85
CA HIS A 451 -17.62 0.37 12.69
C HIS A 451 -16.70 -0.26 13.74
N ARG A 452 -16.16 -1.46 13.46
CA ARG A 452 -15.23 -2.23 14.30
C ARG A 452 -14.00 -2.63 13.49
N GLN A 453 -13.00 -3.14 14.11
CA GLN A 453 -12.01 -3.97 13.42
C GLN A 453 -12.75 -5.17 12.84
N GLN A 454 -12.97 -5.14 11.54
CA GLN A 454 -13.82 -6.10 10.85
C GLN A 454 -12.99 -7.27 10.33
N PHE A 455 -13.17 -8.45 10.93
CA PHE A 455 -12.50 -9.68 10.55
C PHE A 455 -13.38 -10.58 9.69
N TYR A 456 -14.68 -10.44 9.75
CA TYR A 456 -15.65 -11.19 8.98
C TYR A 456 -16.25 -10.33 7.87
N ILE A 457 -16.27 -10.85 6.63
CA ILE A 457 -16.82 -10.13 5.48
C ILE A 457 -17.83 -11.04 4.79
N ASP A 458 -19.10 -10.77 4.95
CA ASP A 458 -20.21 -11.59 4.47
C ASP A 458 -20.67 -11.27 3.03
N HIS A 459 -19.73 -10.94 2.17
CA HIS A 459 -19.97 -10.73 0.75
C HIS A 459 -19.85 -12.04 -0.04
N GLU A 460 -20.67 -12.24 -1.07
CA GLU A 460 -20.72 -13.47 -1.86
C GLU A 460 -19.37 -13.87 -2.45
N TRP A 461 -18.59 -12.96 -2.98
CA TRP A 461 -17.24 -13.26 -3.47
C TRP A 461 -16.29 -13.70 -2.34
N PHE A 462 -16.46 -13.18 -1.12
CA PHE A 462 -15.66 -13.67 0.01
C PHE A 462 -16.05 -15.09 0.43
N PHE A 463 -17.31 -15.48 0.25
CA PHE A 463 -17.73 -16.87 0.43
C PHE A 463 -17.19 -17.77 -0.68
N GLU A 464 -17.33 -17.35 -1.93
CA GLU A 464 -16.86 -18.10 -3.10
C GLU A 464 -15.37 -18.38 -3.03
N PHE A 465 -14.58 -17.38 -2.67
CA PHE A 465 -13.13 -17.52 -2.52
C PHE A 465 -12.70 -18.04 -1.14
N ASP A 466 -13.64 -18.37 -0.25
CA ASP A 466 -13.35 -18.80 1.13
C ASP A 466 -12.41 -17.82 1.88
N GLU A 467 -12.70 -16.51 1.77
CA GLU A 467 -11.93 -15.41 2.37
C GLU A 467 -12.73 -14.61 3.41
N VAL A 468 -13.88 -15.08 3.82
CA VAL A 468 -14.73 -14.43 4.84
C VAL A 468 -13.99 -14.15 6.14
N LEU A 469 -13.07 -15.03 6.53
CA LEU A 469 -12.12 -14.89 7.64
C LEU A 469 -10.69 -15.05 7.13
N PRO A 470 -9.70 -14.50 7.84
CA PRO A 470 -8.29 -14.72 7.50
C PRO A 470 -7.95 -16.22 7.45
N LYS A 471 -7.25 -16.63 6.43
CA LYS A 471 -6.72 -17.98 6.27
C LYS A 471 -5.43 -17.96 5.45
N HIS A 472 -4.68 -19.05 5.52
CA HIS A 472 -3.59 -19.29 4.59
C HIS A 472 -4.14 -19.69 3.21
N LYS A 473 -3.58 -19.07 2.19
CA LYS A 473 -3.68 -19.51 0.78
C LYS A 473 -2.29 -19.55 0.18
N ASP A 474 -2.07 -20.55 -0.66
CA ASP A 474 -0.80 -20.68 -1.36
C ASP A 474 -0.57 -19.49 -2.31
N ALA A 475 0.69 -19.11 -2.44
CA ALA A 475 1.08 -18.12 -3.44
C ALA A 475 0.83 -18.66 -4.85
N LEU A 476 0.56 -17.77 -5.80
CA LEU A 476 0.46 -18.16 -7.20
C LEU A 476 1.76 -18.80 -7.66
N VAL A 477 1.66 -19.94 -8.31
CA VAL A 477 2.78 -20.64 -8.95
C VAL A 477 2.46 -20.76 -10.43
N ASN A 478 3.28 -20.21 -11.28
CA ASN A 478 3.16 -20.40 -12.72
C ASN A 478 3.62 -21.82 -13.08
N GLU A 479 2.79 -22.57 -13.79
CA GLU A 479 3.11 -23.92 -14.22
C GLU A 479 4.41 -23.95 -15.04
N GLY A 480 5.29 -24.90 -14.75
CA GLY A 480 6.59 -25.04 -15.40
C GLY A 480 7.71 -24.15 -14.84
N TYR A 481 7.43 -23.28 -13.85
CA TYR A 481 8.41 -22.37 -13.27
C TYR A 481 8.48 -22.53 -11.75
N PRO A 482 9.29 -23.47 -11.25
CA PRO A 482 9.24 -23.90 -9.84
C PRO A 482 9.92 -22.96 -8.84
N MET A 483 10.71 -21.99 -9.32
CA MET A 483 11.52 -21.15 -8.45
C MET A 483 10.76 -19.89 -8.03
N LYS A 484 10.64 -19.63 -6.73
CA LYS A 484 10.19 -18.34 -6.19
C LYS A 484 11.36 -17.36 -6.20
N MET A 485 11.19 -16.21 -6.83
CA MET A 485 12.19 -15.17 -6.79
C MET A 485 11.84 -14.11 -5.77
N ILE A 486 12.79 -13.79 -4.90
CA ILE A 486 12.68 -12.79 -3.86
C ILE A 486 13.72 -11.70 -4.07
N MET A 487 13.31 -10.45 -3.93
CA MET A 487 14.19 -9.29 -4.04
C MET A 487 14.29 -8.56 -2.71
N GLY A 488 15.47 -8.09 -2.36
CA GLY A 488 15.73 -7.30 -1.17
C GLY A 488 16.52 -6.04 -1.47
N HIS A 489 16.63 -5.16 -0.48
CA HIS A 489 17.49 -3.98 -0.56
C HIS A 489 18.95 -4.37 -0.37
N ALA A 490 19.83 -3.80 -1.17
CA ALA A 490 21.27 -3.89 -0.92
C ALA A 490 21.62 -3.12 0.36
N ARG A 491 22.65 -3.61 1.07
CA ARG A 491 23.07 -3.03 2.36
C ARG A 491 23.50 -1.57 2.24
N HIS A 492 24.17 -1.21 1.14
CA HIS A 492 24.77 0.10 0.91
C HIS A 492 24.13 0.83 -0.27
N GLY A 493 22.84 0.54 -0.57
CA GLY A 493 22.10 1.18 -1.63
C GLY A 493 20.64 1.34 -1.30
N ILE A 494 20.03 2.40 -1.81
CA ILE A 494 18.59 2.61 -1.76
C ILE A 494 18.05 2.49 -3.19
N HIS A 495 17.30 1.44 -3.47
CA HIS A 495 16.76 1.17 -4.79
C HIS A 495 17.89 1.20 -5.86
N SER A 496 17.83 2.11 -6.82
CA SER A 496 18.84 2.25 -7.88
C SER A 496 19.88 3.35 -7.62
N MET A 497 19.93 3.94 -6.43
CA MET A 497 20.96 4.92 -6.08
C MET A 497 22.30 4.22 -5.78
N TRP A 498 23.41 4.89 -6.03
CA TRP A 498 24.78 4.46 -5.72
C TRP A 498 25.26 3.21 -6.47
N ARG A 499 24.50 2.70 -7.45
CA ARG A 499 24.86 1.52 -8.23
C ARG A 499 25.97 1.77 -9.26
N ASP A 500 26.27 3.02 -9.55
CA ASP A 500 27.29 3.49 -10.47
C ASP A 500 28.53 4.06 -9.76
N ASP A 501 28.49 4.18 -8.43
CA ASP A 501 29.64 4.55 -7.63
C ASP A 501 30.60 3.38 -7.49
N SER A 502 31.83 3.52 -8.02
CA SER A 502 32.82 2.45 -8.07
C SER A 502 33.26 1.95 -6.69
N PHE A 503 33.27 2.82 -5.68
CA PHE A 503 33.59 2.44 -4.32
C PHE A 503 32.47 1.58 -3.72
N LEU A 504 31.22 2.00 -3.84
CA LEU A 504 30.08 1.23 -3.35
C LEU A 504 29.87 -0.08 -4.11
N LEU A 505 30.12 -0.10 -5.42
CA LEU A 505 30.08 -1.32 -6.20
C LEU A 505 31.13 -2.32 -5.73
N SER A 506 32.32 -1.87 -5.35
CA SER A 506 33.34 -2.77 -4.79
C SER A 506 32.91 -3.43 -3.48
N LEU A 507 32.10 -2.74 -2.67
CA LEU A 507 31.51 -3.28 -1.44
C LEU A 507 30.36 -4.24 -1.70
N GLN A 508 29.70 -4.13 -2.85
CA GLN A 508 28.54 -4.92 -3.25
C GLN A 508 28.85 -5.92 -4.38
N ARG A 509 30.13 -6.26 -4.59
CA ARG A 509 30.60 -7.21 -5.59
C ARG A 509 30.59 -6.74 -7.05
N GLY A 510 30.28 -5.47 -7.33
CA GLY A 510 30.47 -4.83 -8.63
C GLY A 510 29.51 -5.18 -9.75
N GLU A 511 28.86 -6.34 -9.74
CA GLU A 511 27.97 -6.84 -10.79
C GLU A 511 26.66 -7.41 -10.23
N PRO A 512 25.58 -7.43 -11.04
CA PRO A 512 24.35 -8.10 -10.66
C PRO A 512 24.55 -9.60 -10.46
N ASP A 513 24.33 -10.09 -9.25
CA ASP A 513 24.36 -11.50 -8.93
C ASP A 513 23.01 -11.97 -8.33
N ILE A 514 22.72 -13.26 -8.50
CA ILE A 514 21.56 -13.92 -7.94
C ILE A 514 21.99 -15.09 -7.07
N TYR A 515 21.43 -15.15 -5.89
CA TYR A 515 21.73 -16.19 -4.91
C TYR A 515 20.89 -17.42 -5.20
N VAL A 516 21.57 -18.58 -5.32
CA VAL A 516 20.98 -19.87 -5.68
C VAL A 516 21.37 -20.90 -4.64
N ASN A 517 20.42 -21.77 -4.25
CA ASN A 517 20.73 -22.90 -3.37
C ASN A 517 21.64 -23.89 -4.08
N PRO A 518 22.75 -24.38 -3.45
CA PRO A 518 23.69 -25.31 -4.08
C PRO A 518 23.04 -26.58 -4.64
N LYS A 519 22.00 -27.11 -3.96
CA LYS A 519 21.30 -28.31 -4.43
C LYS A 519 20.48 -28.06 -5.70
N ASP A 520 19.94 -26.85 -5.85
CA ASP A 520 19.18 -26.51 -7.06
C ASP A 520 20.15 -26.20 -8.22
N ALA A 521 21.28 -25.59 -7.93
CA ALA A 521 22.36 -25.37 -8.90
C ALA A 521 22.95 -26.70 -9.41
N GLU A 522 23.21 -27.65 -8.51
CA GLU A 522 23.71 -28.99 -8.86
C GLU A 522 22.78 -29.71 -9.84
N LYS A 523 21.47 -29.69 -9.60
CA LYS A 523 20.47 -30.31 -10.50
C LYS A 523 20.53 -29.75 -11.93
N LYS A 524 20.99 -28.51 -12.08
CA LYS A 524 21.02 -27.76 -13.35
C LYS A 524 22.46 -27.62 -13.91
N GLY A 525 23.43 -28.22 -13.27
CA GLY A 525 24.85 -28.16 -13.71
C GLY A 525 25.45 -26.75 -13.63
N VAL A 526 25.00 -25.93 -12.67
CA VAL A 526 25.47 -24.56 -12.47
C VAL A 526 26.48 -24.53 -11.32
N ALA A 527 27.64 -23.93 -11.58
CA ALA A 527 28.68 -23.65 -10.59
C ALA A 527 28.61 -22.20 -10.08
N ASP A 528 29.27 -21.94 -8.94
CA ASP A 528 29.39 -20.58 -8.40
C ASP A 528 30.15 -19.70 -9.42
N GLY A 529 29.63 -18.52 -9.71
CA GLY A 529 30.16 -17.60 -10.70
C GLY A 529 29.73 -17.86 -12.15
N ASP A 530 29.02 -18.95 -12.44
CA ASP A 530 28.48 -19.17 -13.78
C ASP A 530 27.45 -18.12 -14.16
N LEU A 531 27.43 -17.74 -15.44
CA LEU A 531 26.30 -17.00 -15.98
C LEU A 531 25.08 -17.91 -16.11
N ILE A 532 23.95 -17.44 -15.65
CA ILE A 532 22.66 -18.12 -15.79
C ILE A 532 21.63 -17.21 -16.45
N GLN A 533 20.72 -17.81 -17.19
CA GLN A 533 19.51 -17.16 -17.65
C GLN A 533 18.38 -17.50 -16.70
N VAL A 534 17.77 -16.47 -16.10
CA VAL A 534 16.55 -16.59 -15.32
C VAL A 534 15.38 -16.21 -16.21
N PHE A 535 14.34 -17.02 -16.26
CA PHE A 535 13.25 -16.84 -17.23
C PHE A 535 11.89 -17.33 -16.72
N ASN A 536 10.86 -16.83 -17.34
CA ASN A 536 9.48 -17.33 -17.28
C ASN A 536 8.73 -16.93 -18.57
N LYS A 537 7.41 -17.13 -18.61
CA LYS A 537 6.57 -16.77 -19.76
C LYS A 537 6.61 -15.27 -20.12
N THR A 538 6.96 -14.39 -19.16
CA THR A 538 6.99 -12.94 -19.36
C THR A 538 8.28 -12.46 -20.01
N GLY A 539 9.40 -13.10 -19.70
CA GLY A 539 10.72 -12.72 -20.26
C GLY A 539 11.88 -13.40 -19.57
N SER A 540 13.08 -12.85 -19.77
CA SER A 540 14.30 -13.38 -19.17
C SER A 540 15.36 -12.30 -18.92
N PHE A 541 16.27 -12.58 -18.00
CA PHE A 541 17.48 -11.80 -17.79
C PHE A 541 18.68 -12.73 -17.52
N ILE A 542 19.88 -12.22 -17.75
CA ILE A 542 21.13 -12.98 -17.60
C ILE A 542 21.99 -12.29 -16.53
N CYS A 543 22.35 -13.05 -15.49
CA CYS A 543 23.18 -12.58 -14.39
C CYS A 543 24.11 -13.68 -13.89
N GLN A 544 25.00 -13.36 -12.96
CA GLN A 544 25.91 -14.32 -12.33
C GLN A 544 25.21 -15.08 -11.20
N ALA A 545 25.41 -16.39 -11.12
CA ALA A 545 24.94 -17.20 -10.00
C ALA A 545 25.93 -17.12 -8.83
N HIS A 546 25.40 -16.88 -7.63
CA HIS A 546 26.15 -16.99 -6.39
C HIS A 546 25.54 -18.10 -5.53
N LEU A 547 26.32 -19.16 -5.29
CA LEU A 547 25.82 -20.32 -4.58
C LEU A 547 25.89 -20.14 -3.06
N THR A 548 24.76 -20.27 -2.39
CA THR A 548 24.69 -20.18 -0.93
C THR A 548 23.57 -21.01 -0.34
N SER A 549 23.84 -21.65 0.80
CA SER A 549 22.84 -22.33 1.61
C SER A 549 21.95 -21.36 2.41
N GLY A 550 22.25 -20.05 2.38
CA GLY A 550 21.42 -19.01 2.97
C GLY A 550 20.10 -18.78 2.25
N VAL A 551 19.94 -19.34 1.05
CA VAL A 551 18.68 -19.34 0.28
C VAL A 551 18.10 -20.75 0.29
N GLY A 552 16.80 -20.87 0.55
CA GLY A 552 16.08 -22.15 0.55
C GLY A 552 16.05 -22.80 -0.84
N GLN A 553 15.79 -24.12 -0.89
CA GLN A 553 15.55 -24.80 -2.17
C GLN A 553 14.30 -24.25 -2.84
N ASN A 554 14.27 -24.25 -4.17
CA ASN A 554 13.24 -23.67 -5.02
C ASN A 554 13.05 -22.15 -4.79
N MET A 555 14.11 -21.46 -4.36
CA MET A 555 14.11 -20.01 -4.18
C MET A 555 15.33 -19.38 -4.85
N LEU A 556 15.12 -18.22 -5.44
CA LEU A 556 16.15 -17.32 -5.94
C LEU A 556 16.08 -16.01 -5.15
N TYR A 557 17.23 -15.44 -4.83
CA TYR A 557 17.28 -14.16 -4.14
C TYR A 557 18.22 -13.20 -4.87
N MET A 558 17.74 -11.98 -5.13
CA MET A 558 18.55 -10.93 -5.77
C MET A 558 18.38 -9.62 -5.02
N TYR A 559 19.47 -8.89 -4.84
CA TYR A 559 19.37 -7.49 -4.44
C TYR A 559 18.86 -6.67 -5.63
N HIS A 560 17.79 -5.90 -5.41
CA HIS A 560 17.22 -5.06 -6.46
C HIS A 560 18.02 -3.76 -6.64
N GLY A 561 17.64 -2.97 -7.65
CA GLY A 561 18.21 -1.66 -7.88
C GLY A 561 19.21 -1.59 -9.03
N TRP A 562 19.50 -2.70 -9.64
CA TRP A 562 20.36 -2.76 -10.81
C TRP A 562 19.64 -2.25 -12.07
N ASP A 563 20.32 -1.40 -12.84
CA ASP A 563 19.81 -0.97 -14.13
C ASP A 563 19.94 -2.09 -15.18
N PRO A 564 18.99 -2.16 -16.14
CA PRO A 564 19.04 -3.14 -17.22
C PRO A 564 20.37 -3.21 -17.98
N MET A 565 21.03 -2.05 -18.17
CA MET A 565 22.30 -1.99 -18.88
C MET A 565 23.45 -2.75 -18.20
N MET A 566 23.32 -3.05 -16.91
CA MET A 566 24.32 -3.79 -16.14
C MET A 566 24.22 -5.31 -16.34
N PHE A 567 23.13 -5.77 -16.95
CA PHE A 567 22.91 -7.17 -17.28
C PHE A 567 23.37 -7.48 -18.70
N LYS A 568 23.85 -8.71 -18.94
CA LYS A 568 24.41 -9.11 -20.21
C LYS A 568 23.45 -8.94 -21.41
N ASN A 569 22.15 -9.26 -21.21
CA ASN A 569 21.11 -9.08 -22.22
C ASN A 569 20.35 -7.75 -22.10
N ARG A 570 20.86 -6.81 -21.31
CA ARG A 570 20.21 -5.51 -21.02
C ARG A 570 18.77 -5.62 -20.52
N GLN A 571 18.48 -6.70 -19.81
CA GLN A 571 17.23 -6.93 -19.11
C GLN A 571 17.53 -7.27 -17.65
N ASN A 572 16.82 -6.65 -16.72
CA ASN A 572 16.96 -6.94 -15.30
C ASN A 572 15.81 -7.84 -14.80
N PHE A 573 15.78 -8.10 -13.50
CA PHE A 573 14.76 -8.90 -12.84
C PHE A 573 13.32 -8.46 -13.17
N GLY A 574 13.10 -7.21 -13.53
CA GLY A 574 11.78 -6.73 -13.97
C GLY A 574 11.26 -7.41 -15.22
N ALA A 575 12.11 -8.08 -15.99
CA ALA A 575 11.71 -8.81 -17.20
C ALA A 575 10.90 -10.08 -16.89
N VAL A 576 11.07 -10.67 -15.71
CA VAL A 576 10.32 -11.87 -15.27
C VAL A 576 9.18 -11.54 -14.31
N VAL A 577 9.04 -10.27 -13.94
CA VAL A 577 7.91 -9.82 -13.11
C VAL A 577 6.74 -9.50 -14.01
N GLN A 578 5.66 -10.25 -13.86
CA GLN A 578 4.42 -9.94 -14.55
C GLN A 578 3.97 -8.52 -14.18
N THR A 579 3.71 -7.69 -15.17
CA THR A 579 3.10 -6.38 -14.96
C THR A 579 1.78 -6.57 -14.28
N GLY A 580 1.47 -5.69 -13.36
CA GLY A 580 0.23 -5.64 -12.61
C GLY A 580 -1.00 -6.13 -13.37
N GLY A 581 -2.13 -6.04 -12.85
CA GLY A 581 -3.30 -6.41 -13.58
C GLY A 581 -4.05 -7.60 -13.03
N LEU A 582 -3.45 -8.42 -12.18
CA LEU A 582 -4.24 -9.38 -11.44
C LEU A 582 -4.85 -8.70 -10.22
N ILE A 583 -6.17 -8.53 -10.25
CA ILE A 583 -6.94 -7.96 -9.16
C ILE A 583 -7.79 -9.06 -8.56
N LYS A 584 -7.73 -9.22 -7.27
CA LYS A 584 -8.61 -10.15 -6.55
C LYS A 584 -10.06 -9.65 -6.58
N PRO A 585 -11.04 -10.50 -6.92
CA PRO A 585 -12.47 -10.13 -6.84
C PRO A 585 -12.85 -9.58 -5.46
N THR A 586 -12.36 -10.19 -4.40
CA THR A 586 -12.60 -9.75 -3.02
C THR A 586 -12.04 -8.35 -2.73
N SER A 587 -11.00 -7.90 -3.42
CA SER A 587 -10.49 -6.53 -3.31
C SER A 587 -11.46 -5.50 -3.89
N ILE A 588 -12.20 -5.86 -4.94
CA ILE A 588 -13.24 -5.02 -5.53
C ILE A 588 -14.48 -5.00 -4.65
N ALA A 589 -14.95 -6.17 -4.25
CA ALA A 589 -16.13 -6.33 -3.40
C ALA A 589 -16.00 -5.54 -2.08
N GLY A 590 -14.80 -5.56 -1.48
CA GLY A 590 -14.50 -4.79 -0.28
C GLY A 590 -14.76 -3.28 -0.43
N GLY A 591 -14.63 -2.74 -1.64
CA GLY A 591 -14.90 -1.33 -1.93
C GLY A 591 -16.38 -0.93 -1.95
N TYR A 592 -17.28 -1.87 -2.23
CA TYR A 592 -18.72 -1.61 -2.39
C TYR A 592 -19.54 -1.79 -1.12
N GLY A 593 -19.14 -1.20 -0.02
CA GLY A 593 -19.96 -1.13 1.18
C GLY A 593 -19.36 -1.81 2.41
N HIS A 594 -18.39 -2.71 2.26
CA HIS A 594 -17.75 -3.36 3.40
C HIS A 594 -16.59 -2.56 4.00
N LEU A 595 -15.81 -1.89 3.19
CA LEU A 595 -14.62 -1.16 3.60
C LEU A 595 -14.69 0.34 3.28
N GLY A 596 -15.75 0.79 2.57
CA GLY A 596 -16.04 2.21 2.36
C GLY A 596 -15.08 2.96 1.45
N TRP A 597 -14.29 2.28 0.61
CA TRP A 597 -13.46 2.94 -0.40
C TRP A 597 -14.09 2.86 -1.80
N LYS A 598 -13.56 3.65 -2.71
CA LYS A 598 -13.94 3.58 -4.13
C LYS A 598 -13.25 2.38 -4.79
N PRO A 599 -13.99 1.53 -5.51
CA PRO A 599 -13.37 0.52 -6.35
C PRO A 599 -12.43 1.19 -7.35
N PHE A 600 -11.27 0.60 -7.57
CA PHE A 600 -10.24 1.08 -8.48
C PHE A 600 -9.72 2.51 -8.26
N ALA A 601 -10.15 3.23 -7.24
CA ALA A 601 -9.55 4.51 -6.86
C ALA A 601 -8.14 4.32 -6.28
N TYR A 602 -7.90 3.15 -5.68
CA TYR A 602 -6.60 2.76 -5.14
C TYR A 602 -6.01 1.62 -5.96
N GLU A 603 -4.69 1.51 -5.94
CA GLU A 603 -4.01 0.39 -6.57
C GLU A 603 -4.52 -0.94 -6.00
N PRO A 604 -5.01 -1.84 -6.86
CA PRO A 604 -5.21 -3.21 -6.43
C PRO A 604 -3.87 -3.80 -6.00
N ASN A 605 -3.93 -4.89 -5.25
CA ASN A 605 -2.73 -5.58 -4.78
C ASN A 605 -1.75 -5.81 -5.94
N HIS A 606 -0.63 -5.12 -5.87
CA HIS A 606 0.47 -5.39 -6.80
C HIS A 606 1.07 -6.74 -6.46
N THR A 607 0.85 -7.72 -7.30
CA THR A 607 1.40 -9.06 -7.15
C THR A 607 2.90 -9.11 -7.47
N PHE A 608 3.68 -8.13 -7.04
CA PHE A 608 5.11 -8.01 -7.33
C PHE A 608 5.95 -9.19 -6.86
N HIS A 609 5.44 -9.96 -5.91
CA HIS A 609 6.14 -11.07 -5.29
C HIS A 609 5.48 -12.43 -5.54
N ASP A 610 4.33 -12.45 -6.24
CA ASP A 610 3.63 -13.66 -6.63
C ASP A 610 3.93 -14.05 -8.09
N TYR A 611 5.20 -14.17 -8.41
CA TYR A 611 5.63 -14.69 -9.68
C TYR A 611 6.68 -15.77 -9.44
N THR A 612 6.71 -16.72 -10.35
CA THR A 612 7.71 -17.77 -10.36
C THR A 612 8.50 -17.73 -11.65
N CYS A 613 9.70 -18.28 -11.60
CA CYS A 613 10.62 -18.37 -12.72
C CYS A 613 11.35 -19.71 -12.68
N ASP A 614 12.19 -19.93 -13.65
CA ASP A 614 13.19 -20.98 -13.63
C ASP A 614 14.54 -20.41 -14.06
N PHE A 615 15.60 -21.19 -13.95
CA PHE A 615 16.92 -20.79 -14.41
C PHE A 615 17.65 -21.94 -15.09
N GLU A 616 18.58 -21.59 -15.97
CA GLU A 616 19.47 -22.54 -16.64
C GLU A 616 20.85 -21.91 -16.84
N LYS A 617 21.86 -22.75 -17.03
CA LYS A 617 23.20 -22.27 -17.34
C LYS A 617 23.18 -21.57 -18.69
N TYR A 618 23.69 -20.32 -18.73
CA TYR A 618 23.82 -19.59 -19.97
C TYR A 618 25.12 -19.98 -20.70
N LEU A 619 24.98 -20.59 -21.86
CA LEU A 619 26.14 -21.10 -22.65
C LEU A 619 26.67 -20.09 -23.68
N GLY A 620 26.06 -18.89 -23.74
CA GLY A 620 26.38 -17.92 -24.78
C GLY A 620 25.54 -18.17 -26.05
N ALA A 621 25.14 -17.10 -26.74
CA ALA A 621 24.62 -17.12 -28.11
C ALA A 621 25.68 -16.60 -29.02
#